data_dcac443562dacf4281471910980e41f1
#
_entry.id   dcac443562dacf4281471910980e41f1
#
_cell.length_a   1.000
_cell.length_b   1.000
_cell.length_c   1.000
_cell.angle_alpha   90.00
_cell.angle_beta   90.00
_cell.angle_gamma   90.00
#
_symmetry.space_group_name_H-M   'P 1'
#
loop_
_entity.id
_entity.type
_entity.pdbx_description
1 polymer ?
#
loop_
_entity_poly.entity_id
_entity_poly.type
_entity_poly.pdbx_seq_one_letter_code
_entity_poly.pdbx_strand_id
1 'polypeptide(L)'
;MIDRFLSKTSFSSQEDFVKNLKINVPENFNFGYDIVDAWAAEQPDKPALLWTNDKGEQRQFSFADIKQYTDQTASYFQSLGIGHGDMVMLILKRRYEFWFSIIALHKLGACLLYTSPS
;
A
#
# COMPACT_ATOMS: atom_id res chain seq x y z
N MET A 1 -14.78 -2.88 -2.94
CA MET A 1 -13.58 -3.03 -2.07
C MET A 1 -13.84 -2.64 -0.63
N ILE A 2 -14.34 -1.44 -0.40
CA ILE A 2 -14.56 -0.93 0.97
C ILE A 2 -15.57 -1.76 1.77
N ASP A 3 -16.53 -2.36 1.11
CA ASP A 3 -17.54 -3.25 1.72
C ASP A 3 -16.94 -4.52 2.35
N ARG A 4 -15.69 -4.85 2.00
CA ARG A 4 -14.97 -5.96 2.62
C ARG A 4 -14.60 -5.68 4.08
N PHE A 5 -14.47 -4.40 4.42
CA PHE A 5 -13.97 -3.96 5.73
C PHE A 5 -15.00 -3.16 6.52
N LEU A 6 -16.11 -2.80 5.92
CA LEU A 6 -17.18 -2.06 6.56
C LEU A 6 -18.47 -2.85 6.50
N SER A 7 -19.13 -3.00 7.62
CA SER A 7 -20.44 -3.66 7.68
C SER A 7 -21.55 -2.80 7.10
N LYS A 8 -21.34 -1.47 7.07
CA LYS A 8 -22.26 -0.50 6.50
C LYS A 8 -21.47 0.58 5.78
N THR A 9 -21.83 0.87 4.53
CA THR A 9 -21.09 1.80 3.66
C THR A 9 -21.86 3.08 3.35
N SER A 10 -23.13 3.15 3.76
CA SER A 10 -24.00 4.31 3.52
C SER A 10 -24.63 4.74 4.83
N PHE A 11 -24.66 6.06 5.08
CA PHE A 11 -25.15 6.64 6.32
C PHE A 11 -26.07 7.80 6.02
N SER A 12 -27.14 7.96 6.81
CA SER A 12 -28.15 8.98 6.61
C SER A 12 -27.76 10.34 7.19
N SER A 13 -26.79 10.36 8.14
CA SER A 13 -26.36 11.58 8.82
C SER A 13 -24.97 11.36 9.43
N GLN A 14 -24.37 12.44 9.92
CA GLN A 14 -23.11 12.36 10.66
C GLN A 14 -23.27 11.58 11.95
N GLU A 15 -24.40 11.77 12.64
CA GLU A 15 -24.70 11.03 13.86
C GLU A 15 -24.80 9.52 13.60
N ASP A 16 -25.49 9.14 12.53
CA ASP A 16 -25.59 7.75 12.08
C ASP A 16 -24.18 7.17 11.78
N PHE A 17 -23.35 7.94 11.08
CA PHE A 17 -21.98 7.53 10.77
C PHE A 17 -21.17 7.28 12.05
N VAL A 18 -21.15 8.24 12.98
CA VAL A 18 -20.38 8.11 14.23
C VAL A 18 -20.85 6.89 15.06
N LYS A 19 -22.17 6.67 15.11
CA LYS A 19 -22.76 5.63 15.94
C LYS A 19 -22.62 4.24 15.32
N ASN A 20 -22.74 4.12 14.00
CA ASN A 20 -22.90 2.84 13.31
C ASN A 20 -21.73 2.43 12.42
N LEU A 21 -20.68 3.26 12.31
CA LEU A 21 -19.49 2.87 11.60
C LEU A 21 -18.75 1.76 12.35
N LYS A 22 -18.54 0.64 11.66
CA LYS A 22 -17.73 -0.45 12.18
C LYS A 22 -16.73 -0.89 11.13
N ILE A 23 -15.47 -0.90 11.52
CA ILE A 23 -14.38 -1.36 10.66
C ILE A 23 -14.02 -2.78 11.08
N ASN A 24 -14.14 -3.71 10.14
CA ASN A 24 -13.79 -5.11 10.35
C ASN A 24 -12.39 -5.35 9.82
N VAL A 25 -11.42 -5.57 10.70
CA VAL A 25 -10.05 -5.85 10.33
C VAL A 25 -9.81 -7.34 10.45
N PRO A 26 -9.45 -8.03 9.35
CA PRO A 26 -9.09 -9.45 9.43
C PRO A 26 -7.92 -9.68 10.39
N GLU A 27 -7.88 -10.85 11.03
CA GLU A 27 -6.85 -11.16 12.02
C GLU A 27 -5.45 -11.07 11.46
N ASN A 28 -5.24 -11.52 10.23
CA ASN A 28 -3.94 -11.49 9.54
C ASN A 28 -3.93 -10.43 8.44
N PHE A 29 -4.48 -9.24 8.72
CA PHE A 29 -4.55 -8.16 7.73
C PHE A 29 -3.15 -7.76 7.28
N ASN A 30 -2.98 -7.63 5.96
CA ASN A 30 -1.77 -7.14 5.34
C ASN A 30 -2.13 -6.16 4.23
N PHE A 31 -1.74 -4.90 4.38
CA PHE A 31 -2.10 -3.85 3.44
C PHE A 31 -1.69 -4.19 2.01
N GLY A 32 -0.49 -4.75 1.81
CA GLY A 32 0.01 -5.09 0.49
C GLY A 32 -0.86 -6.13 -0.22
N TYR A 33 -1.27 -7.17 0.50
CA TYR A 33 -2.08 -8.24 -0.07
C TYR A 33 -3.57 -7.93 -0.06
N ASP A 34 -4.07 -7.43 1.07
CA ASP A 34 -5.53 -7.28 1.26
C ASP A 34 -6.09 -6.03 0.58
N ILE A 35 -5.28 -5.01 0.35
CA ILE A 35 -5.71 -3.78 -0.32
C ILE A 35 -5.10 -3.69 -1.73
N VAL A 36 -3.78 -3.66 -1.83
CA VAL A 36 -3.11 -3.37 -3.10
C VAL A 36 -3.33 -4.50 -4.11
N ASP A 37 -3.03 -5.73 -3.72
CA ASP A 37 -3.19 -6.88 -4.61
C ASP A 37 -4.66 -7.19 -4.88
N ALA A 38 -5.54 -6.93 -3.91
CA ALA A 38 -6.98 -7.08 -4.12
C ALA A 38 -7.50 -6.10 -5.19
N TRP A 39 -7.05 -4.84 -5.16
CA TRP A 39 -7.38 -3.89 -6.23
C TRP A 39 -6.82 -4.33 -7.58
N ALA A 40 -5.59 -4.87 -7.60
CA ALA A 40 -4.99 -5.39 -8.82
C ALA A 40 -5.81 -6.54 -9.42
N ALA A 41 -6.42 -7.37 -8.58
CA ALA A 41 -7.29 -8.45 -9.03
C ALA A 41 -8.64 -7.93 -9.56
N GLU A 42 -9.24 -6.95 -8.90
CA GLU A 42 -10.54 -6.40 -9.28
C GLU A 42 -10.46 -5.43 -10.47
N GLN A 43 -9.50 -4.52 -10.44
CA GLN A 43 -9.36 -3.46 -11.44
C GLN A 43 -7.89 -3.23 -11.77
N PRO A 44 -7.26 -4.14 -12.51
CA PRO A 44 -5.81 -4.09 -12.77
C PRO A 44 -5.37 -2.81 -13.48
N ASP A 45 -6.19 -2.26 -14.34
CA ASP A 45 -5.84 -1.07 -15.14
C ASP A 45 -6.17 0.25 -14.44
N LYS A 46 -6.77 0.19 -13.24
CA LYS A 46 -7.10 1.40 -12.49
C LYS A 46 -5.83 2.14 -12.07
N PRO A 47 -5.75 3.47 -12.29
CA PRO A 47 -4.61 4.24 -11.81
C PRO A 47 -4.45 4.15 -10.29
N ALA A 48 -3.24 3.83 -9.83
CA ALA A 48 -2.94 3.68 -8.41
C ALA A 48 -2.00 4.78 -7.91
N LEU A 49 -1.05 5.20 -8.74
CA LEU A 49 -0.03 6.18 -8.37
C LEU A 49 0.30 7.05 -9.56
N LEU A 50 0.22 8.35 -9.38
CA LEU A 50 0.72 9.34 -10.31
C LEU A 50 1.90 10.07 -9.65
N TRP A 51 3.07 9.97 -10.26
CA TRP A 51 4.28 10.62 -9.77
C TRP A 51 4.69 11.72 -10.73
N THR A 52 5.06 12.87 -10.17
CA THR A 52 5.58 14.01 -10.92
C THR A 52 6.79 14.59 -10.19
N ASN A 53 7.64 15.30 -10.92
CA ASN A 53 8.77 16.01 -10.33
C ASN A 53 8.83 17.46 -10.82
N ASP A 54 9.78 18.22 -10.29
CA ASP A 54 9.96 19.65 -10.61
C ASP A 54 10.42 19.88 -12.07
N LYS A 55 10.89 18.83 -12.73
CA LYS A 55 11.34 18.91 -14.13
C LYS A 55 10.21 18.64 -15.13
N GLY A 56 8.98 18.42 -14.63
CA GLY A 56 7.84 18.13 -15.47
C GLY A 56 7.73 16.68 -15.92
N GLU A 57 8.57 15.78 -15.41
CA GLU A 57 8.46 14.37 -15.70
C GLU A 57 7.26 13.80 -14.96
N GLN A 58 6.56 12.85 -15.60
CA GLN A 58 5.40 12.19 -15.01
C GLN A 58 5.49 10.69 -15.25
N ARG A 59 5.06 9.90 -14.24
CA ARG A 59 4.87 8.47 -14.38
C ARG A 59 3.57 8.07 -13.72
N GLN A 60 2.79 7.24 -14.40
CA GLN A 60 1.55 6.71 -13.88
C GLN A 60 1.67 5.19 -13.78
N PHE A 61 1.22 4.65 -12.64
CA PHE A 61 1.24 3.22 -12.38
C PHE A 61 -0.18 2.75 -12.11
N SER A 62 -0.59 1.65 -12.74
CA SER A 62 -1.84 0.97 -12.45
C SER A 62 -1.69 0.10 -11.20
N PHE A 63 -2.80 -0.43 -10.68
CA PHE A 63 -2.72 -1.40 -9.58
C PHE A 63 -1.98 -2.67 -9.99
N ALA A 64 -2.11 -3.12 -11.24
CA ALA A 64 -1.34 -4.24 -11.75
C ALA A 64 0.17 -3.94 -11.74
N ASP A 65 0.56 -2.72 -12.13
CA ASP A 65 1.95 -2.29 -12.09
C ASP A 65 2.48 -2.29 -10.65
N ILE A 66 1.71 -1.73 -9.72
CA ILE A 66 2.11 -1.68 -8.31
C ILE A 66 2.28 -3.09 -7.75
N LYS A 67 1.36 -4.01 -8.06
CA LYS A 67 1.50 -5.40 -7.64
C LYS A 67 2.81 -6.00 -8.16
N GLN A 68 3.07 -5.84 -9.46
CA GLN A 68 4.27 -6.40 -10.09
C GLN A 68 5.55 -5.84 -9.46
N TYR A 69 5.67 -4.51 -9.35
CA TYR A 69 6.87 -3.88 -8.81
C TYR A 69 7.06 -4.17 -7.32
N THR A 70 5.98 -4.22 -6.55
CA THR A 70 6.09 -4.55 -5.11
C THR A 70 6.45 -6.01 -4.89
N ASP A 71 5.94 -6.93 -5.72
CA ASP A 71 6.34 -8.34 -5.64
C ASP A 71 7.82 -8.50 -5.98
N GLN A 72 8.32 -7.83 -7.02
CA GLN A 72 9.73 -7.84 -7.38
C GLN A 72 10.60 -7.26 -6.27
N THR A 73 10.18 -6.14 -5.69
CA THR A 73 10.91 -5.49 -4.60
C THR A 73 10.92 -6.38 -3.35
N ALA A 74 9.81 -7.03 -3.04
CA ALA A 74 9.72 -7.95 -1.92
C ALA A 74 10.68 -9.15 -2.11
N SER A 75 10.73 -9.71 -3.32
CA SER A 75 11.66 -10.79 -3.64
C SER A 75 13.12 -10.36 -3.49
N TYR A 76 13.43 -9.14 -3.91
CA TYR A 76 14.76 -8.57 -3.73
C TYR A 76 15.13 -8.44 -2.24
N PHE A 77 14.23 -7.85 -1.45
CA PHE A 77 14.46 -7.71 -0.01
C PHE A 77 14.60 -9.06 0.69
N GLN A 78 13.77 -10.01 0.29
CA GLN A 78 13.87 -11.38 0.84
C GLN A 78 15.23 -12.02 0.53
N SER A 79 15.78 -11.76 -0.66
CA SER A 79 17.11 -12.25 -1.02
C SER A 79 18.21 -11.65 -0.16
N LEU A 80 17.97 -10.48 0.43
CA LEU A 80 18.89 -9.83 1.38
C LEU A 80 18.71 -10.32 2.82
N GLY A 81 17.77 -11.23 3.06
CA GLY A 81 17.50 -11.79 4.39
C GLY A 81 16.44 -11.01 5.18
N ILE A 82 15.73 -10.06 4.56
CA ILE A 82 14.67 -9.30 5.24
C ILE A 82 13.40 -10.14 5.28
N GLY A 83 12.79 -10.26 6.45
CA GLY A 83 11.57 -11.02 6.64
C GLY A 83 10.72 -10.47 7.77
N HIS A 84 9.76 -11.29 8.23
CA HIS A 84 8.79 -10.91 9.25
C HIS A 84 9.48 -10.44 10.53
N GLY A 85 9.05 -9.29 11.02
CA GLY A 85 9.57 -8.72 12.26
C GLY A 85 10.86 -7.93 12.14
N ASP A 86 11.53 -7.97 10.98
CA ASP A 86 12.74 -7.19 10.76
C ASP A 86 12.40 -5.70 10.65
N MET A 87 13.32 -4.84 11.08
CA MET A 87 13.15 -3.40 11.01
C MET A 87 14.04 -2.85 9.90
N VAL A 88 13.43 -2.08 8.99
CA VAL A 88 14.12 -1.50 7.84
C VAL A 88 13.94 0.01 7.86
N MET A 89 15.03 0.74 7.64
CA MET A 89 14.99 2.19 7.50
C MET A 89 15.08 2.57 6.03
N LEU A 90 14.14 3.41 5.57
CA LEU A 90 14.14 3.97 4.22
C LEU A 90 14.48 5.46 4.27
N ILE A 91 15.47 5.85 3.45
CA ILE A 91 15.87 7.25 3.28
C ILE A 91 15.83 7.54 1.78
N LEU A 92 14.68 8.02 1.31
CA LEU A 92 14.47 8.28 -0.11
C LEU A 92 13.87 9.68 -0.30
N LYS A 93 14.42 10.41 -1.28
CA LYS A 93 13.78 11.66 -1.74
C LYS A 93 12.60 11.28 -2.64
N ARG A 94 11.49 11.90 -2.48
CA ARG A 94 10.25 11.90 -3.30
C ARG A 94 10.30 11.05 -4.58
N ARG A 95 10.72 9.79 -4.46
CA ARG A 95 10.81 8.84 -5.56
C ARG A 95 9.63 7.87 -5.52
N TYR A 96 9.18 7.41 -6.68
CA TYR A 96 8.12 6.41 -6.72
C TYR A 96 8.56 5.05 -6.14
N GLU A 97 9.86 4.74 -6.15
CA GLU A 97 10.41 3.53 -5.53
C GLU A 97 10.17 3.47 -4.02
N PHE A 98 9.94 4.62 -3.38
CA PHE A 98 9.54 4.67 -1.97
C PHE A 98 8.26 3.88 -1.73
N TRP A 99 7.26 4.06 -2.60
CA TRP A 99 5.99 3.36 -2.49
C TRP A 99 6.13 1.86 -2.74
N PHE A 100 6.96 1.47 -3.70
CA PHE A 100 7.24 0.06 -3.96
C PHE A 100 7.91 -0.59 -2.74
N SER A 101 8.84 0.12 -2.12
CA SER A 101 9.57 -0.37 -0.95
C SER A 101 8.66 -0.52 0.27
N ILE A 102 7.82 0.47 0.56
CA ILE A 102 6.88 0.42 1.69
C ILE A 102 5.94 -0.78 1.55
N ILE A 103 5.31 -0.92 0.40
CA ILE A 103 4.32 -1.98 0.18
C ILE A 103 5.00 -3.34 0.18
N ALA A 104 6.20 -3.45 -0.40
CA ALA A 104 6.98 -4.68 -0.36
C ALA A 104 7.32 -5.09 1.07
N LEU A 105 7.72 -4.15 1.92
CA LEU A 105 8.00 -4.43 3.33
C LEU A 105 6.74 -4.85 4.08
N HIS A 106 5.59 -4.25 3.77
CA HIS A 106 4.31 -4.71 4.32
C HIS A 106 4.03 -6.17 3.94
N LYS A 107 4.27 -6.54 2.67
CA LYS A 107 4.06 -7.91 2.22
C LYS A 107 4.95 -8.90 2.96
N LEU A 108 6.18 -8.50 3.30
CA LEU A 108 7.11 -9.35 4.05
C LEU A 108 6.84 -9.38 5.56
N GLY A 109 5.96 -8.50 6.05
CA GLY A 109 5.72 -8.36 7.48
C GLY A 109 6.85 -7.68 8.23
N ALA A 110 7.69 -6.91 7.54
CA ALA A 110 8.77 -6.15 8.14
C ALA A 110 8.27 -4.80 8.67
N CYS A 111 8.96 -4.28 9.69
CA CYS A 111 8.68 -2.96 10.23
C CYS A 111 9.44 -1.90 9.46
N LEU A 112 8.80 -0.73 9.30
CA LEU A 112 9.34 0.34 8.49
C LEU A 112 9.57 1.59 9.32
N LEU A 113 10.79 2.14 9.23
CA LEU A 113 11.10 3.50 9.65
C LEU A 113 11.50 4.30 8.41
N TYR A 114 10.97 5.50 8.27
CA TYR A 114 11.34 6.34 7.14
C TYR A 114 11.63 7.76 7.60
N THR A 115 12.49 8.45 6.83
CA THR A 115 12.78 9.86 7.03
C THR A 115 13.04 10.51 5.69
N SER A 116 12.73 11.81 5.60
CA SER A 116 13.04 12.59 4.41
C SER A 116 14.38 13.29 4.63
N PRO A 117 15.28 13.27 3.66
CA PRO A 117 16.48 14.11 3.72
C PRO A 117 16.07 15.58 3.77
N SER A 118 16.55 16.29 4.72
CA SER A 118 16.31 17.74 4.86
C SER A 118 17.20 18.55 3.93
#